data_d2a4eb841a67fe590ea33fa03a6d2b4b
#
_entry.id   d2a4eb841a67fe590ea33fa03a6d2b4b
#
_cell.length_a   1.000
_cell.length_b   1.000
_cell.length_c   1.000
_cell.angle_alpha   90.00
_cell.angle_beta   90.00
_cell.angle_gamma   90.00
#
_symmetry.space_group_name_H-M   'P 1'
#
loop_
_entity.id
_entity.type
_entity.pdbx_description
1 polymer ?
#
loop_
_entity_poly.entity_id
_entity_poly.type
_entity_poly.pdbx_seq_one_letter_code
_entity_poly.pdbx_strand_id
1 'polypeptide(L)'
;MDYNFIADLLQDVKVPNEGILSRVLQKNENVNITLFGFSPGQELSTHSAPTPAVLYFLNGEADVTLGDDVHQAQAGSFAYMPPLLPHAIAAKKATTMLLVQIKVPKPSEQ
;
A
#
# COMPACT_ATOMS: atom_id res chain seq x y z
N MET A 1 -19.77 18.65 -5.07
CA MET A 1 -18.48 18.18 -4.50
C MET A 1 -18.51 16.65 -4.46
N ASP A 2 -17.60 16.03 -5.18
CA ASP A 2 -17.58 14.57 -5.32
C ASP A 2 -16.78 13.94 -4.18
N TYR A 3 -17.25 12.78 -3.76
CA TYR A 3 -16.55 11.98 -2.76
C TYR A 3 -16.60 10.51 -3.16
N ASN A 4 -15.81 9.69 -2.48
CA ASN A 4 -15.74 8.26 -2.70
C ASN A 4 -15.93 7.54 -1.36
N PHE A 5 -16.93 6.66 -1.27
CA PHE A 5 -17.20 5.89 -0.06
C PHE A 5 -17.26 4.40 -0.41
N ILE A 6 -16.50 3.60 0.30
CA ILE A 6 -16.51 2.15 0.15
C ILE A 6 -16.87 1.56 1.51
N ALA A 7 -18.01 0.88 1.57
CA ALA A 7 -18.55 0.39 2.85
C ALA A 7 -17.68 -0.68 3.48
N ASP A 8 -17.01 -1.52 2.67
CA ASP A 8 -16.17 -2.62 3.18
C ASP A 8 -15.02 -2.89 2.22
N LEU A 9 -13.82 -2.43 2.58
CA LEU A 9 -12.63 -2.61 1.75
C LEU A 9 -12.25 -4.07 1.58
N LEU A 10 -12.53 -4.92 2.56
CA LEU A 10 -12.20 -6.35 2.46
C LEU A 10 -13.05 -7.07 1.42
N GLN A 11 -14.20 -6.53 1.07
CA GLN A 11 -15.05 -7.07 0.00
C GLN A 11 -14.65 -6.53 -1.37
N ASP A 12 -13.97 -5.40 -1.40
CA ASP A 12 -13.65 -4.70 -2.64
C ASP A 12 -12.52 -5.35 -3.45
N VAL A 13 -11.52 -5.88 -2.76
CA VAL A 13 -10.44 -6.65 -3.38
C VAL A 13 -10.29 -7.96 -2.63
N LYS A 14 -10.59 -9.06 -3.30
CA LYS A 14 -10.37 -10.39 -2.75
C LYS A 14 -8.95 -10.83 -3.05
N VAL A 15 -8.32 -11.49 -2.08
CA VAL A 15 -7.00 -12.06 -2.29
C VAL A 15 -7.10 -13.15 -3.36
N PRO A 16 -6.30 -13.09 -4.43
CA PRO A 16 -6.33 -14.13 -5.47
C PRO A 16 -5.75 -15.44 -4.94
N ASN A 17 -6.04 -16.54 -5.63
CA ASN A 17 -5.46 -17.86 -5.29
C ASN A 17 -3.95 -17.84 -5.47
N GLU A 18 -3.47 -17.18 -6.51
CA GLU A 18 -2.05 -16.99 -6.77
C GLU A 18 -1.81 -15.59 -7.28
N GLY A 19 -0.77 -14.94 -6.76
CA GLY A 19 -0.34 -13.65 -7.24
C GLY A 19 -0.81 -12.49 -6.38
N ILE A 20 -0.73 -11.31 -6.98
CA ILE A 20 -1.08 -10.05 -6.34
C ILE A 20 -2.14 -9.38 -7.20
N LEU A 21 -3.24 -9.00 -6.57
CA LEU A 21 -4.28 -8.21 -7.21
C LEU A 21 -4.24 -6.81 -6.64
N SER A 22 -4.29 -5.79 -7.49
CA SER A 22 -4.37 -4.41 -7.04
C SER A 22 -5.56 -3.70 -7.66
N ARG A 23 -6.12 -2.78 -6.92
CA ARG A 23 -7.22 -1.94 -7.40
C ARG A 23 -7.02 -0.50 -6.93
N VAL A 24 -7.05 0.43 -7.88
CA VAL A 24 -6.99 1.85 -7.57
C VAL A 24 -8.35 2.29 -7.04
N LEU A 25 -8.39 2.78 -5.80
CA LEU A 25 -9.61 3.25 -5.16
C LEU A 25 -9.86 4.72 -5.46
N GLN A 26 -8.80 5.52 -5.49
CA GLN A 26 -8.88 6.95 -5.75
C GLN A 26 -7.57 7.42 -6.35
N LYS A 27 -7.66 8.20 -7.43
CA LYS A 27 -6.49 8.80 -8.04
C LYS A 27 -6.84 10.19 -8.54
N ASN A 28 -6.14 11.18 -8.03
CA ASN A 28 -6.32 12.57 -8.43
C ASN A 28 -4.98 13.31 -8.25
N GLU A 29 -5.00 14.63 -8.31
CA GLU A 29 -3.78 15.43 -8.19
C GLU A 29 -3.19 15.43 -6.78
N ASN A 30 -3.94 15.00 -5.76
CA ASN A 30 -3.49 15.02 -4.36
C ASN A 30 -3.04 13.65 -3.86
N VAL A 31 -3.69 12.57 -4.29
CA VAL A 31 -3.43 11.22 -3.78
C VAL A 31 -3.58 10.17 -4.86
N ASN A 32 -2.91 9.04 -4.63
CA ASN A 32 -3.16 7.80 -5.36
C ASN A 32 -3.32 6.71 -4.30
N ILE A 33 -4.53 6.17 -4.18
CA ILE A 33 -4.88 5.18 -3.14
C ILE A 33 -5.18 3.86 -3.82
N THR A 34 -4.41 2.83 -3.44
CA THR A 34 -4.51 1.49 -4.05
C THR A 34 -4.67 0.43 -2.96
N LEU A 35 -5.58 -0.48 -3.19
CA LEU A 35 -5.77 -1.64 -2.33
C LEU A 35 -5.13 -2.86 -2.98
N PHE A 36 -4.33 -3.60 -2.21
CA PHE A 36 -3.61 -4.80 -2.67
C PHE A 36 -4.11 -6.03 -1.95
N GLY A 37 -4.29 -7.12 -2.69
CA GLY A 37 -4.48 -8.45 -2.13
C GLY A 37 -3.33 -9.34 -2.55
N PHE A 38 -2.63 -9.94 -1.57
CA PHE A 38 -1.48 -10.82 -1.81
C PHE A 38 -1.85 -12.24 -1.42
N SER A 39 -1.60 -13.21 -2.30
CA SER A 39 -1.62 -14.60 -1.87
C SER A 39 -0.34 -14.92 -1.07
N PRO A 40 -0.36 -15.97 -0.21
CA PRO A 40 0.82 -16.31 0.59
C PRO A 40 2.05 -16.52 -0.29
N GLY A 41 3.20 -15.97 0.14
CA GLY A 41 4.48 -16.10 -0.56
C GLY A 41 4.73 -15.04 -1.63
N GLN A 42 3.77 -14.18 -1.92
CA GLN A 42 3.96 -13.13 -2.92
C GLN A 42 4.70 -11.94 -2.35
N GLU A 43 5.50 -11.29 -3.18
CA GLU A 43 6.37 -10.18 -2.78
C GLU A 43 6.24 -9.00 -3.72
N LEU A 44 6.33 -7.81 -3.15
CA LEU A 44 6.71 -6.60 -3.87
C LEU A 44 8.18 -6.35 -3.54
N SER A 45 9.03 -6.47 -4.56
CA SER A 45 10.48 -6.33 -4.39
C SER A 45 10.86 -4.91 -3.99
N THR A 46 12.08 -4.77 -3.46
CA THR A 46 12.58 -3.48 -2.98
C THR A 46 12.51 -2.42 -4.06
N HIS A 47 11.89 -1.31 -3.73
CA HIS A 47 11.78 -0.14 -4.60
C HIS A 47 11.61 1.11 -3.75
N SER A 48 11.66 2.27 -4.38
CA SER A 48 11.43 3.54 -3.71
C SER A 48 10.57 4.42 -4.62
N ALA A 49 9.98 5.45 -4.03
CA ALA A 49 9.15 6.39 -4.77
C ALA A 49 9.50 7.82 -4.36
N PRO A 50 9.33 8.81 -5.24
CA PRO A 50 9.70 10.19 -4.94
C PRO A 50 8.72 10.91 -4.02
N THR A 51 7.59 10.30 -3.67
CA THR A 51 6.56 10.91 -2.85
C THR A 51 6.37 10.15 -1.55
N PRO A 52 5.91 10.83 -0.47
CA PRO A 52 5.60 10.12 0.77
C PRO A 52 4.40 9.20 0.60
N ALA A 53 4.36 8.16 1.41
CA ALA A 53 3.28 7.18 1.35
C ALA A 53 2.98 6.59 2.72
N VAL A 54 1.76 6.05 2.85
CA VAL A 54 1.31 5.35 4.03
C VAL A 54 0.90 3.95 3.62
N LEU A 55 1.32 2.97 4.42
CA LEU A 55 0.84 1.59 4.34
C LEU A 55 -0.05 1.31 5.53
N TYR A 56 -1.17 0.65 5.28
CA TYR A 56 -2.05 0.16 6.33
C TYR A 56 -2.48 -1.26 5.99
N PHE A 57 -2.34 -2.18 6.94
CA PHE A 57 -2.67 -3.60 6.75
C PHE A 57 -4.03 -3.89 7.35
N LEU A 58 -4.97 -4.33 6.52
CA LEU A 58 -6.33 -4.66 6.96
C LEU A 58 -6.41 -6.06 7.55
N ASN A 59 -5.61 -6.99 7.02
CA ASN A 59 -5.52 -8.36 7.53
C ASN A 59 -4.23 -9.02 7.05
N GLY A 60 -3.99 -10.24 7.50
CA GLY A 60 -2.89 -11.07 7.04
C GLY A 60 -1.64 -10.93 7.88
N GLU A 61 -0.54 -11.41 7.34
CA GLU A 61 0.80 -11.29 7.91
C GLU A 61 1.82 -11.11 6.81
N ALA A 62 2.70 -10.14 6.98
CA ALA A 62 3.73 -9.83 5.99
C ALA A 62 4.98 -9.31 6.67
N ASP A 63 6.14 -9.57 6.04
CA ASP A 63 7.37 -8.88 6.39
C ASP A 63 7.43 -7.60 5.58
N VAL A 64 7.60 -6.49 6.26
CA VAL A 64 7.72 -5.17 5.65
C VAL A 64 9.14 -4.66 5.92
N THR A 65 9.90 -4.47 4.87
CA THR A 65 11.25 -3.92 4.98
C THR A 65 11.19 -2.42 4.71
N LEU A 66 11.64 -1.63 5.67
CA LEU A 66 11.69 -0.17 5.58
C LEU A 66 13.14 0.25 5.78
N GLY A 67 13.81 0.64 4.68
CA GLY A 67 15.24 0.85 4.72
C GLY A 67 15.95 -0.47 5.03
N ASP A 68 16.69 -0.51 6.15
CA ASP A 68 17.39 -1.72 6.60
C ASP A 68 16.60 -2.52 7.65
N ASP A 69 15.44 -2.02 8.07
CA ASP A 69 14.66 -2.62 9.16
C ASP A 69 13.56 -3.51 8.61
N VAL A 70 13.44 -4.72 9.16
CA VAL A 70 12.37 -5.65 8.82
C VAL A 70 11.35 -5.68 9.95
N HIS A 71 10.11 -5.38 9.64
CA HIS A 71 9.01 -5.39 10.60
C HIS A 71 7.99 -6.45 10.20
N GLN A 72 7.33 -7.04 11.20
CA GLN A 72 6.23 -7.96 10.95
C GLN A 72 4.91 -7.20 11.04
N ALA A 73 4.20 -7.16 9.91
CA ALA A 73 2.92 -6.50 9.82
C ALA A 73 1.78 -7.50 9.97
N GLN A 74 0.70 -7.05 10.57
CA GLN A 74 -0.53 -7.80 10.77
C GLN A 74 -1.72 -6.85 10.68
N ALA A 75 -2.93 -7.35 10.86
CA ALA A 75 -4.12 -6.50 10.86
C ALA A 75 -3.94 -5.32 11.83
N GLY A 76 -4.11 -4.11 11.32
CA GLY A 76 -3.93 -2.87 12.09
C GLY A 76 -2.54 -2.26 12.03
N SER A 77 -1.57 -2.90 11.38
CA SER A 77 -0.23 -2.33 11.24
C SER A 77 -0.25 -1.12 10.31
N PHE A 78 0.56 -0.13 10.65
CA PHE A 78 0.66 1.14 9.94
C PHE A 78 2.12 1.50 9.73
N ALA A 79 2.44 2.06 8.57
CA ALA A 79 3.76 2.61 8.30
C ALA A 79 3.65 3.91 7.51
N TYR A 80 4.42 4.90 7.92
CA TYR A 80 4.65 6.10 7.11
C TYR A 80 6.03 5.99 6.45
N MET A 81 6.08 6.21 5.16
CA MET A 81 7.31 6.14 4.38
C MET A 81 7.63 7.53 3.80
N PRO A 82 8.75 8.15 4.21
CA PRO A 82 9.17 9.39 3.56
C PRO A 82 9.57 9.15 2.11
N PRO A 83 9.68 10.21 1.30
CA PRO A 83 10.16 10.07 -0.07
C PRO A 83 11.50 9.34 -0.12
N LEU A 84 11.65 8.49 -1.13
CA LEU A 84 12.87 7.75 -1.46
C LEU A 84 13.27 6.65 -0.49
N LEU A 85 12.47 6.36 0.54
CA LEU A 85 12.76 5.25 1.44
C LEU A 85 12.65 3.92 0.68
N PRO A 86 13.72 3.13 0.59
CA PRO A 86 13.61 1.78 0.01
C PRO A 86 12.69 0.91 0.87
N HIS A 87 11.79 0.19 0.23
CA HIS A 87 10.84 -0.66 0.96
C HIS A 87 10.47 -1.89 0.14
N ALA A 88 10.11 -2.95 0.85
CA ALA A 88 9.69 -4.22 0.27
C ALA A 88 8.63 -4.87 1.14
N ILE A 89 7.80 -5.72 0.55
CA ILE A 89 6.72 -6.41 1.25
C ILE A 89 6.73 -7.86 0.82
N ALA A 90 6.73 -8.78 1.79
CA ALA A 90 6.68 -10.21 1.54
C ALA A 90 5.52 -10.81 2.36
N ALA A 91 4.45 -11.22 1.69
CA ALA A 91 3.29 -11.78 2.35
C ALA A 91 3.57 -13.20 2.82
N LYS A 92 3.37 -13.47 4.11
CA LYS A 92 3.46 -14.82 4.69
C LYS A 92 2.13 -15.54 4.64
N LYS A 93 1.04 -14.81 4.76
CA LYS A 93 -0.35 -15.29 4.66
C LYS A 93 -1.09 -14.43 3.65
N ALA A 94 -2.29 -14.82 3.30
CA ALA A 94 -3.17 -13.97 2.51
C ALA A 94 -3.30 -12.62 3.19
N THR A 95 -2.96 -11.54 2.49
CA THR A 95 -2.81 -10.21 3.09
C THR A 95 -3.53 -9.17 2.24
N THR A 96 -4.24 -8.28 2.90
CA THR A 96 -4.86 -7.11 2.27
C THR A 96 -4.21 -5.85 2.83
N MET A 97 -3.68 -5.02 1.95
CA MET A 97 -2.91 -3.84 2.30
C MET A 97 -3.40 -2.63 1.53
N LEU A 98 -3.54 -1.51 2.23
CA LEU A 98 -3.86 -0.21 1.62
C LEU A 98 -2.58 0.60 1.46
N LEU A 99 -2.36 1.14 0.27
CA LEU A 99 -1.27 2.06 -0.03
C LEU A 99 -1.87 3.43 -0.34
N VAL A 100 -1.46 4.43 0.43
CA VAL A 100 -1.84 5.82 0.18
C VAL A 100 -0.58 6.58 -0.24
N GLN A 101 -0.50 6.94 -1.51
CA GLN A 101 0.59 7.78 -2.03
C GLN A 101 0.14 9.22 -2.03
N ILE A 102 0.91 10.08 -1.39
CA ILE A 102 0.60 11.50 -1.26
C ILE A 102 1.38 12.23 -2.34
N LYS A 103 0.68 12.88 -3.24
CA LYS A 103 1.31 13.63 -4.31
C LYS A 103 1.71 15.00 -3.79
N VAL A 104 2.96 15.36 -4.04
CA VAL A 104 3.44 16.71 -3.71
C VAL A 104 3.12 17.61 -4.88
N PRO A 105 2.40 18.72 -4.68
CA PRO A 105 2.12 19.65 -5.76
C PRO A 105 3.41 20.17 -6.36
N LYS A 106 3.45 20.30 -7.68
CA LYS A 106 4.59 20.92 -8.34
C LYS A 106 4.63 22.38 -7.95
N PRO A 107 5.84 22.95 -7.70
CA PRO A 107 5.96 24.37 -7.46
C PRO A 107 5.39 25.13 -8.65
N SER A 108 4.69 26.23 -8.39
CA SER A 108 4.21 27.06 -9.48
C SER A 108 5.41 27.65 -10.22
N GLU A 109 5.38 27.58 -11.53
CA GLU A 109 6.37 28.27 -12.33
C GLU A 109 5.99 29.75 -12.39
N GLN A 110 6.98 30.56 -12.23
CA GLN A 110 6.82 32.00 -12.27
C GLN A 110 7.31 32.55 -13.60
#